data_561582efa2aa9bed0a7f15e0627a1bbf
#
_entry.id   561582efa2aa9bed0a7f15e0627a1bbf
#
_cell.length_a   1.000
_cell.length_b   1.000
_cell.length_c   1.000
_cell.angle_alpha   90.00
_cell.angle_beta   90.00
_cell.angle_gamma   90.00
#
_symmetry.space_group_name_H-M   'P 1'
#
loop_
_entity.id
_entity.type
_entity.pdbx_description
1 polymer ?
#
loop_
_entity_poly.entity_id
_entity_poly.type
_entity_poly.pdbx_seq_one_letter_code
_entity_poly.pdbx_strand_id
1 'polypeptide(L)'
;MRIDEAKVLEVAQGLTALLRAERFAEMVELFAPPLRAAVSADALRLAWAAELAGRGMVREIGEPVSAAGEAEPVRVRIPVRCADGNFTVVTSVGGDGLLYGLRLDPDGGAEWQPPHYAEPTRFIERDIRLGTGQLAVPGTLSLPVGPGPWPAVVLLSGGGAFDRDESSGPNKPLKDLAWGLASRQVAVLRFDKITFTQPDRLPSDFTMTDEYLPHALAAVRLLRQQSEVDADRIHLLGHSMGGKVAPRVAAADPSIAGLVLLAADAQPMHEAAVRVARYLTALAPHPSADEAVTALVRQAALVAGPELTPDTPSELLPLGLSAAYWLDLRAYDQVATAAGLACPMLILQGGRDYQVTVADDLTRWRGALEDRPDVAIRIHPDANHLFFTGRGRPTPAEYTRPGHVDSAVVDEIATWLARQ
;
A
#
# COMPACT_ATOMS: atom_id res chain seq x y z
N MET A 1 -25.18 -20.21 9.48
CA MET A 1 -26.22 -20.38 8.45
C MET A 1 -25.53 -20.98 7.23
N ARG A 2 -26.05 -22.05 6.60
CA ARG A 2 -25.43 -22.56 5.37
C ARG A 2 -25.68 -21.54 4.27
N ILE A 3 -24.64 -21.13 3.58
CA ILE A 3 -24.72 -20.23 2.44
C ILE A 3 -25.44 -20.94 1.32
N ASP A 4 -26.37 -20.25 0.68
CA ASP A 4 -27.03 -20.73 -0.54
C ASP A 4 -26.03 -20.56 -1.70
N GLU A 5 -25.29 -21.63 -2.03
CA GLU A 5 -24.32 -21.64 -3.13
C GLU A 5 -24.96 -21.21 -4.47
N ALA A 6 -26.23 -21.48 -4.67
CA ALA A 6 -26.96 -21.08 -5.87
C ALA A 6 -27.06 -19.54 -5.96
N LYS A 7 -27.36 -18.88 -4.83
CA LYS A 7 -27.42 -17.42 -4.75
C LYS A 7 -26.05 -16.76 -4.97
N VAL A 8 -24.99 -17.34 -4.40
CA VAL A 8 -23.62 -16.85 -4.61
C VAL A 8 -23.24 -16.92 -6.09
N LEU A 9 -23.57 -18.03 -6.74
CA LEU A 9 -23.29 -18.21 -8.15
C LEU A 9 -24.12 -17.27 -9.03
N GLU A 10 -25.39 -17.02 -8.71
CA GLU A 10 -26.24 -16.06 -9.41
C GLU A 10 -25.67 -14.64 -9.34
N VAL A 11 -25.27 -14.19 -8.16
CA VAL A 11 -24.61 -12.86 -7.96
C VAL A 11 -23.32 -12.78 -8.76
N ALA A 12 -22.49 -13.82 -8.73
CA ALA A 12 -21.23 -13.87 -9.46
C ALA A 12 -21.43 -13.86 -10.99
N GLN A 13 -22.46 -14.53 -11.49
CA GLN A 13 -22.85 -14.49 -12.91
C GLN A 13 -23.36 -13.11 -13.32
N GLY A 14 -24.16 -12.46 -12.46
CA GLY A 14 -24.60 -11.07 -12.65
C GLY A 14 -23.41 -10.12 -12.74
N LEU A 15 -22.47 -10.22 -11.81
CA LEU A 15 -21.23 -9.45 -11.83
C LEU A 15 -20.42 -9.70 -13.11
N THR A 16 -20.29 -10.96 -13.54
CA THR A 16 -19.61 -11.33 -14.78
C THR A 16 -20.24 -10.67 -16.01
N ALA A 17 -21.57 -10.63 -16.07
CA ALA A 17 -22.28 -9.95 -17.15
C ALA A 17 -22.03 -8.43 -17.17
N LEU A 18 -22.01 -7.80 -15.99
CA LEU A 18 -21.71 -6.38 -15.85
C LEU A 18 -20.25 -6.06 -16.23
N LEU A 19 -19.29 -6.92 -15.87
CA LEU A 19 -17.89 -6.82 -16.30
C LEU A 19 -17.74 -6.88 -17.81
N ARG A 20 -18.44 -7.85 -18.47
CA ARG A 20 -18.44 -7.99 -19.93
C ARG A 20 -18.99 -6.75 -20.65
N ALA A 21 -19.92 -6.06 -20.02
CA ALA A 21 -20.54 -4.85 -20.54
C ALA A 21 -19.89 -3.55 -20.06
N GLU A 22 -18.84 -3.61 -19.23
CA GLU A 22 -18.16 -2.49 -18.57
C GLU A 22 -19.12 -1.53 -17.83
N ARG A 23 -20.20 -2.10 -17.24
CA ARG A 23 -21.27 -1.36 -16.55
C ARG A 23 -20.89 -1.12 -15.08
N PHE A 24 -19.80 -0.37 -14.85
CA PHE A 24 -19.20 -0.17 -13.52
C PHE A 24 -20.13 0.52 -12.52
N ALA A 25 -21.00 1.42 -12.96
CA ALA A 25 -21.97 2.06 -12.08
C ALA A 25 -22.96 1.05 -11.47
N GLU A 26 -23.39 0.07 -12.26
CA GLU A 26 -24.30 -0.98 -11.78
C GLU A 26 -23.58 -2.05 -10.95
N MET A 27 -22.27 -2.24 -11.17
CA MET A 27 -21.46 -3.09 -10.30
C MET A 27 -21.39 -2.53 -8.87
N VAL A 28 -21.27 -1.21 -8.71
CA VAL A 28 -21.25 -0.53 -7.40
C VAL A 28 -22.56 -0.74 -6.65
N GLU A 29 -23.70 -0.88 -7.35
CA GLU A 29 -24.99 -1.19 -6.72
C GLU A 29 -25.01 -2.57 -6.05
N LEU A 30 -24.16 -3.50 -6.48
CA LEU A 30 -24.00 -4.82 -5.84
C LEU A 30 -23.10 -4.78 -4.59
N PHE A 31 -22.44 -3.66 -4.29
CA PHE A 31 -21.51 -3.57 -3.18
C PHE A 31 -22.25 -3.44 -1.84
N ALA A 32 -21.75 -4.14 -0.83
CA ALA A 32 -22.11 -3.88 0.56
C ALA A 32 -21.74 -2.43 0.94
N PRO A 33 -22.46 -1.82 1.91
CA PRO A 33 -22.25 -0.40 2.24
C PRO A 33 -20.78 0.00 2.48
N PRO A 34 -19.96 -0.77 3.21
CA PRO A 34 -18.55 -0.42 3.39
C PRO A 34 -17.74 -0.40 2.09
N LEU A 35 -17.95 -1.38 1.21
CA LEU A 35 -17.27 -1.45 -0.08
C LEU A 35 -17.75 -0.34 -1.02
N ARG A 36 -19.06 -0.05 -1.02
CA ARG A 36 -19.66 1.04 -1.81
C ARG A 36 -19.13 2.40 -1.38
N ALA A 37 -18.90 2.61 -0.10
CA ALA A 37 -18.28 3.84 0.42
C ALA A 37 -16.79 3.98 0.03
N ALA A 38 -16.10 2.85 -0.14
CA ALA A 38 -14.66 2.84 -0.43
C ALA A 38 -14.33 2.84 -1.94
N VAL A 39 -15.23 2.34 -2.80
CA VAL A 39 -14.94 2.09 -4.22
C VAL A 39 -16.04 2.67 -5.10
N SER A 40 -15.74 3.77 -5.79
CA SER A 40 -16.63 4.39 -6.77
C SER A 40 -16.58 3.68 -8.14
N ALA A 41 -17.60 3.92 -8.99
CA ALA A 41 -17.61 3.44 -10.36
C ALA A 41 -16.40 3.96 -11.18
N ASP A 42 -15.96 5.20 -10.91
CA ASP A 42 -14.80 5.78 -11.58
C ASP A 42 -13.50 5.14 -11.12
N ALA A 43 -13.37 4.80 -9.83
CA ALA A 43 -12.24 4.04 -9.32
C ALA A 43 -12.15 2.65 -9.94
N LEU A 44 -13.29 1.96 -10.11
CA LEU A 44 -13.34 0.67 -10.81
C LEU A 44 -12.92 0.80 -12.28
N ARG A 45 -13.40 1.82 -12.97
CA ARG A 45 -13.07 2.09 -14.36
C ARG A 45 -11.58 2.36 -14.54
N LEU A 46 -11.00 3.16 -13.64
CA LEU A 46 -9.55 3.43 -13.65
C LEU A 46 -8.73 2.16 -13.37
N ALA A 47 -9.13 1.36 -12.37
CA ALA A 47 -8.47 0.10 -12.06
C ALA A 47 -8.55 -0.89 -13.22
N TRP A 48 -9.71 -1.05 -13.84
CA TRP A 48 -9.92 -1.88 -15.03
C TRP A 48 -9.05 -1.41 -16.20
N ALA A 49 -9.07 -0.12 -16.52
CA ALA A 49 -8.25 0.46 -17.57
C ALA A 49 -6.74 0.28 -17.30
N ALA A 50 -6.30 0.39 -16.04
CA ALA A 50 -4.91 0.16 -15.65
C ALA A 50 -4.48 -1.30 -15.88
N GLU A 51 -5.36 -2.27 -15.58
CA GLU A 51 -5.10 -3.68 -15.86
C GLU A 51 -4.99 -3.95 -17.39
N LEU A 52 -5.86 -3.35 -18.19
CA LEU A 52 -5.86 -3.51 -19.65
C LEU A 52 -4.65 -2.82 -20.31
N ALA A 53 -4.18 -1.69 -19.75
CA ALA A 53 -3.02 -0.98 -20.30
C ALA A 53 -1.75 -1.84 -20.39
N GLY A 54 -1.63 -2.85 -19.50
CA GLY A 54 -0.50 -3.77 -19.50
C GLY A 54 -0.74 -5.11 -20.20
N ARG A 55 -2.01 -5.43 -20.54
CA ARG A 55 -2.40 -6.76 -21.07
C ARG A 55 -3.16 -6.72 -22.38
N GLY A 56 -3.42 -5.53 -22.91
CA GLY A 56 -4.20 -5.36 -24.13
C GLY A 56 -5.69 -5.64 -23.94
N MET A 57 -6.43 -5.76 -25.05
CA MET A 57 -7.89 -5.91 -25.01
C MET A 57 -8.33 -7.23 -24.38
N VAL A 58 -9.46 -7.21 -23.69
CA VAL A 58 -10.15 -8.40 -23.18
C VAL A 58 -10.57 -9.28 -24.36
N ARG A 59 -10.16 -10.55 -24.34
CA ARG A 59 -10.58 -11.58 -25.31
C ARG A 59 -11.76 -12.39 -24.76
N GLU A 60 -11.73 -12.68 -23.47
CA GLU A 60 -12.75 -13.51 -22.79
C GLU A 60 -12.83 -13.16 -21.30
N ILE A 61 -14.04 -13.08 -20.77
CA ILE A 61 -14.31 -13.15 -19.33
C ILE A 61 -14.98 -14.49 -19.08
N GLY A 62 -14.29 -15.36 -18.36
CA GLY A 62 -14.71 -16.74 -18.10
C GLY A 62 -15.85 -16.84 -17.09
N GLU A 63 -16.24 -18.08 -16.79
CA GLU A 63 -17.28 -18.34 -15.80
C GLU A 63 -16.73 -18.20 -14.37
N PRO A 64 -17.57 -17.70 -13.41
CA PRO A 64 -17.18 -17.57 -12.02
C PRO A 64 -16.97 -18.93 -11.36
N VAL A 65 -15.92 -19.03 -10.54
CA VAL A 65 -15.59 -20.21 -9.74
C VAL A 65 -15.61 -19.83 -8.27
N SER A 66 -16.44 -20.50 -7.48
CA SER A 66 -16.48 -20.31 -6.02
C SER A 66 -15.53 -21.29 -5.32
N ALA A 67 -14.91 -20.87 -4.22
CA ALA A 67 -14.18 -21.76 -3.33
C ALA A 67 -15.17 -22.53 -2.46
N ALA A 68 -15.26 -23.83 -2.65
CA ALA A 68 -16.17 -24.68 -1.89
C ALA A 68 -15.76 -24.78 -0.41
N GLY A 69 -16.69 -24.59 0.51
CA GLY A 69 -16.49 -24.84 1.96
C GLY A 69 -15.88 -23.70 2.75
N GLU A 70 -15.72 -22.50 2.21
CA GLU A 70 -15.25 -21.33 2.96
C GLU A 70 -16.34 -20.73 3.86
N ALA A 71 -15.89 -20.05 4.93
CA ALA A 71 -16.76 -19.27 5.81
C ALA A 71 -17.32 -18.05 5.05
N GLU A 72 -18.45 -17.50 5.53
CA GLU A 72 -19.04 -16.27 4.99
C GLU A 72 -18.12 -15.05 5.23
N PRO A 73 -17.89 -14.15 4.23
CA PRO A 73 -18.37 -14.17 2.84
C PRO A 73 -17.60 -15.14 1.92
N VAL A 74 -18.29 -15.73 0.94
CA VAL A 74 -17.71 -16.72 0.00
C VAL A 74 -16.86 -16.02 -1.04
N ARG A 75 -15.63 -16.49 -1.22
CA ARG A 75 -14.75 -15.98 -2.27
C ARG A 75 -15.08 -16.57 -3.63
N VAL A 76 -15.22 -15.70 -4.64
CA VAL A 76 -15.48 -16.07 -6.04
C VAL A 76 -14.37 -15.50 -6.91
N ARG A 77 -13.94 -16.27 -7.89
CA ARG A 77 -12.90 -15.93 -8.87
C ARG A 77 -13.51 -15.92 -10.28
N ILE A 78 -13.30 -14.84 -11.03
CA ILE A 78 -13.76 -14.68 -12.41
C ILE A 78 -12.52 -14.45 -13.27
N PRO A 79 -12.09 -15.43 -14.10
CA PRO A 79 -10.89 -15.26 -14.92
C PRO A 79 -11.16 -14.32 -16.10
N VAL A 80 -10.22 -13.43 -16.38
CA VAL A 80 -10.24 -12.49 -17.51
C VAL A 80 -9.02 -12.75 -18.38
N ARG A 81 -9.24 -13.13 -19.63
CA ARG A 81 -8.19 -13.36 -20.62
C ARG A 81 -8.04 -12.14 -21.54
N CYS A 82 -6.83 -11.63 -21.67
CA CYS A 82 -6.50 -10.50 -22.52
C CYS A 82 -5.54 -10.92 -23.66
N ALA A 83 -5.20 -9.97 -24.53
CA ALA A 83 -4.35 -10.23 -25.67
C ALA A 83 -2.92 -10.64 -25.27
N ASP A 84 -2.35 -9.98 -24.24
CA ASP A 84 -0.96 -10.10 -23.84
C ASP A 84 -0.80 -10.48 -22.35
N GLY A 85 -1.77 -11.23 -21.80
CA GLY A 85 -1.77 -11.72 -20.42
C GLY A 85 -3.16 -11.85 -19.86
N ASN A 86 -3.28 -12.36 -18.64
CA ASN A 86 -4.57 -12.60 -18.00
C ASN A 86 -4.59 -11.98 -16.58
N PHE A 87 -5.78 -11.86 -16.01
CA PHE A 87 -5.98 -11.55 -14.60
C PHE A 87 -7.29 -12.18 -14.10
N THR A 88 -7.48 -12.21 -12.80
CA THR A 88 -8.69 -12.76 -12.18
C THR A 88 -9.36 -11.67 -11.35
N VAL A 89 -10.63 -11.43 -11.58
CA VAL A 89 -11.45 -10.65 -10.66
C VAL A 89 -11.78 -11.54 -9.48
N VAL A 90 -11.35 -11.16 -8.29
CA VAL A 90 -11.66 -11.85 -7.03
C VAL A 90 -12.64 -11.01 -6.25
N THR A 91 -13.77 -11.60 -5.89
CA THR A 91 -14.79 -10.93 -5.07
C THR A 91 -15.21 -11.81 -3.90
N SER A 92 -15.78 -11.20 -2.88
CA SER A 92 -16.33 -11.87 -1.71
C SER A 92 -17.83 -11.61 -1.65
N VAL A 93 -18.65 -12.65 -1.76
CA VAL A 93 -20.14 -12.58 -1.79
C VAL A 93 -20.69 -12.98 -0.42
N GLY A 94 -21.45 -12.10 0.22
CA GLY A 94 -22.15 -12.39 1.46
C GLY A 94 -23.45 -13.17 1.27
N GLY A 95 -23.98 -13.75 2.35
CA GLY A 95 -25.28 -14.46 2.33
C GLY A 95 -26.48 -13.56 2.01
N ASP A 96 -26.33 -12.24 2.16
CA ASP A 96 -27.28 -11.23 1.72
C ASP A 96 -27.27 -11.00 0.20
N GLY A 97 -26.24 -11.51 -0.51
CA GLY A 97 -26.06 -11.35 -1.96
C GLY A 97 -25.31 -10.06 -2.34
N LEU A 98 -24.69 -9.39 -1.37
CA LEU A 98 -23.86 -8.22 -1.63
C LEU A 98 -22.38 -8.59 -1.73
N LEU A 99 -21.60 -7.74 -2.40
CA LEU A 99 -20.14 -7.88 -2.54
C LEU A 99 -19.45 -7.13 -1.41
N TYR A 100 -18.64 -7.85 -0.63
CA TYR A 100 -17.86 -7.32 0.52
C TYR A 100 -16.40 -7.03 0.19
N GLY A 101 -15.95 -7.44 -0.99
CA GLY A 101 -14.60 -7.17 -1.49
C GLY A 101 -14.52 -7.34 -2.98
N LEU A 102 -13.68 -6.56 -3.63
CA LEU A 102 -13.36 -6.71 -5.05
C LEU A 102 -11.88 -6.42 -5.26
N ARG A 103 -11.19 -7.32 -5.94
CA ARG A 103 -9.78 -7.20 -6.26
C ARG A 103 -9.51 -7.74 -7.66
N LEU A 104 -8.56 -7.12 -8.36
CA LEU A 104 -8.06 -7.61 -9.63
C LEU A 104 -6.71 -8.30 -9.37
N ASP A 105 -6.68 -9.62 -9.47
CA ASP A 105 -5.47 -10.41 -9.25
C ASP A 105 -4.83 -10.79 -10.59
N PRO A 106 -3.53 -10.63 -10.77
CA PRO A 106 -2.82 -11.16 -11.93
C PRO A 106 -3.02 -12.67 -12.04
N ASP A 107 -3.28 -13.18 -13.25
CA ASP A 107 -3.43 -14.62 -13.46
C ASP A 107 -2.10 -15.35 -13.33
N GLY A 108 -2.23 -16.57 -12.83
CA GLY A 108 -1.11 -17.48 -12.70
C GLY A 108 -0.36 -17.34 -11.40
N GLY A 109 -1.06 -16.90 -10.32
CA GLY A 109 -0.54 -16.71 -8.98
C GLY A 109 0.78 -17.41 -8.67
N ALA A 110 1.89 -16.92 -9.27
CA ALA A 110 3.19 -17.32 -8.81
C ALA A 110 3.22 -16.96 -7.32
N GLU A 111 3.30 -17.97 -6.47
CA GLU A 111 3.50 -17.75 -5.06
C GLU A 111 4.79 -16.95 -4.89
N TRP A 112 4.77 -15.99 -3.98
CA TRP A 112 5.97 -15.25 -3.64
C TRP A 112 7.08 -16.24 -3.28
N GLN A 113 8.23 -16.08 -3.91
CA GLN A 113 9.43 -16.85 -3.60
C GLN A 113 10.41 -15.95 -2.84
N PRO A 114 11.25 -16.49 -1.94
CA PRO A 114 12.29 -15.69 -1.31
C PRO A 114 13.24 -15.05 -2.36
N PRO A 115 13.59 -13.77 -2.21
CA PRO A 115 14.61 -13.17 -3.05
C PRO A 115 15.97 -13.85 -2.83
N HIS A 116 16.82 -13.86 -3.85
CA HIS A 116 18.12 -14.54 -3.80
C HIS A 116 19.07 -14.06 -2.69
N TYR A 117 18.85 -12.84 -2.20
CA TYR A 117 19.63 -12.22 -1.11
C TYR A 117 19.08 -12.53 0.29
N ALA A 118 17.96 -13.19 0.40
CA ALA A 118 17.42 -13.65 1.67
C ALA A 118 17.96 -15.02 2.04
N GLU A 119 18.46 -15.15 3.27
CA GLU A 119 19.00 -16.37 3.83
C GLU A 119 18.13 -16.83 5.01
N PRO A 120 17.05 -17.63 4.79
CA PRO A 120 16.08 -17.99 5.83
C PRO A 120 16.66 -18.71 7.05
N THR A 121 17.85 -19.29 6.92
CA THR A 121 18.56 -19.94 8.04
C THR A 121 19.24 -18.96 9.00
N ARG A 122 19.33 -17.67 8.62
CA ARG A 122 19.98 -16.64 9.42
C ARG A 122 19.05 -15.86 10.34
N PHE A 123 17.76 -16.12 10.29
CA PHE A 123 16.76 -15.47 11.15
C PHE A 123 15.61 -16.43 11.47
N ILE A 124 14.80 -16.08 12.46
CA ILE A 124 13.54 -16.72 12.78
C ILE A 124 12.41 -15.70 12.68
N GLU A 125 11.20 -16.15 12.37
CA GLU A 125 10.00 -15.33 12.43
C GLU A 125 9.12 -15.74 13.61
N ARG A 126 8.62 -14.72 14.34
CA ARG A 126 7.66 -14.88 15.43
C ARG A 126 6.41 -14.08 15.11
N ASP A 127 5.26 -14.73 15.19
CA ASP A 127 3.98 -14.03 15.12
C ASP A 127 3.77 -13.18 16.37
N ILE A 128 3.31 -11.95 16.18
CA ILE A 128 3.04 -10.99 17.23
C ILE A 128 1.67 -10.34 17.06
N ARG A 129 1.20 -9.64 18.08
CA ARG A 129 0.03 -8.77 18.00
C ARG A 129 0.38 -7.40 18.54
N LEU A 130 -0.03 -6.35 17.84
CA LEU A 130 0.17 -4.95 18.22
C LEU A 130 -1.14 -4.32 18.69
N GLY A 131 -1.06 -3.55 19.76
CA GLY A 131 -2.24 -2.94 20.38
C GLY A 131 -2.96 -3.90 21.34
N THR A 132 -4.11 -3.49 21.82
CA THR A 132 -4.91 -4.22 22.78
C THR A 132 -6.38 -4.33 22.36
N GLY A 133 -7.08 -5.33 22.89
CA GLY A 133 -8.51 -5.52 22.66
C GLY A 133 -8.84 -5.79 21.19
N GLN A 134 -9.97 -5.26 20.74
CA GLN A 134 -10.51 -5.54 19.41
C GLN A 134 -9.76 -4.86 18.27
N LEU A 135 -9.02 -3.79 18.55
CA LEU A 135 -8.23 -3.07 17.54
C LEU A 135 -6.78 -3.57 17.44
N ALA A 136 -6.45 -4.68 18.11
CA ALA A 136 -5.15 -5.29 17.98
C ALA A 136 -4.98 -5.93 16.59
N VAL A 137 -3.84 -5.65 15.93
CA VAL A 137 -3.51 -6.16 14.61
C VAL A 137 -2.43 -7.24 14.69
N PRO A 138 -2.45 -8.25 13.83
CA PRO A 138 -1.36 -9.22 13.74
C PRO A 138 -0.12 -8.60 13.08
N GLY A 139 1.04 -9.13 13.41
CA GLY A 139 2.32 -8.76 12.85
C GLY A 139 3.30 -9.92 12.89
N THR A 140 4.50 -9.69 12.35
CA THR A 140 5.60 -10.64 12.37
C THR A 140 6.89 -9.93 12.76
N LEU A 141 7.61 -10.51 13.70
CA LEU A 141 8.95 -10.11 14.11
C LEU A 141 9.96 -11.08 13.53
N SER A 142 10.80 -10.61 12.59
CA SER A 142 11.93 -11.36 12.03
C SER A 142 13.17 -11.03 12.86
N LEU A 143 13.74 -12.02 13.55
CA LEU A 143 14.88 -11.86 14.46
C LEU A 143 16.10 -12.61 13.91
N PRO A 144 17.27 -11.94 13.75
CA PRO A 144 18.50 -12.62 13.37
C PRO A 144 18.89 -13.71 14.38
N VAL A 145 19.51 -14.78 13.89
CA VAL A 145 20.09 -15.85 14.73
C VAL A 145 21.48 -15.42 15.19
N GLY A 146 21.76 -15.57 16.47
CA GLY A 146 23.07 -15.29 17.08
C GLY A 146 22.99 -14.40 18.31
N PRO A 147 24.15 -13.97 18.82
CA PRO A 147 24.20 -13.12 20.00
C PRO A 147 23.88 -11.67 19.64
N GLY A 148 22.67 -11.20 19.95
CA GLY A 148 22.32 -9.80 19.89
C GLY A 148 23.02 -8.94 20.96
N PRO A 149 22.54 -7.73 21.30
CA PRO A 149 21.31 -7.16 20.75
C PRO A 149 21.50 -6.58 19.33
N TRP A 150 20.44 -6.69 18.50
CA TRP A 150 20.44 -6.26 17.11
C TRP A 150 19.80 -4.87 16.94
N PRO A 151 20.26 -4.03 16.02
CA PRO A 151 19.47 -2.89 15.58
C PRO A 151 18.15 -3.37 15.02
N ALA A 152 17.09 -2.58 15.18
CA ALA A 152 15.77 -2.97 14.73
C ALA A 152 15.09 -1.91 13.87
N VAL A 153 14.16 -2.35 13.03
CA VAL A 153 13.35 -1.47 12.20
C VAL A 153 11.89 -1.90 12.20
N VAL A 154 10.98 -0.94 12.36
CA VAL A 154 9.54 -1.10 12.13
C VAL A 154 9.23 -0.70 10.70
N LEU A 155 8.58 -1.58 9.93
CA LEU A 155 8.14 -1.29 8.56
C LEU A 155 6.72 -0.72 8.56
N LEU A 156 6.54 0.42 7.88
CA LEU A 156 5.26 1.07 7.65
C LEU A 156 4.90 0.97 6.17
N SER A 157 3.81 0.27 5.85
CA SER A 157 3.33 0.07 4.48
C SER A 157 2.75 1.35 3.86
N GLY A 158 2.63 1.36 2.55
CA GLY A 158 2.07 2.46 1.77
C GLY A 158 0.57 2.70 1.96
N GLY A 159 0.01 3.60 1.15
CA GLY A 159 -1.43 3.91 1.15
C GLY A 159 -2.27 2.74 0.65
N GLY A 160 -3.40 2.50 1.30
CA GLY A 160 -4.29 1.38 1.03
C GLY A 160 -4.36 0.38 2.18
N ALA A 161 -5.33 -0.52 2.12
CA ALA A 161 -5.55 -1.57 3.10
C ALA A 161 -4.61 -2.75 2.83
N PHE A 162 -3.37 -2.69 3.32
CA PHE A 162 -2.34 -3.69 3.10
C PHE A 162 -2.13 -4.63 4.29
N ASP A 163 -1.81 -5.88 3.98
CA ASP A 163 -1.20 -6.80 4.93
C ASP A 163 0.24 -6.36 5.27
N ARG A 164 0.87 -7.02 6.22
CA ARG A 164 2.24 -6.72 6.71
C ARG A 164 3.33 -6.86 5.65
N ASP A 165 3.04 -7.57 4.58
CA ASP A 165 3.97 -7.83 3.48
C ASP A 165 3.85 -6.79 2.36
N GLU A 166 2.81 -5.92 2.42
CA GLU A 166 2.40 -5.00 1.36
C GLU A 166 2.13 -5.76 0.05
N SER A 167 1.35 -6.84 0.16
CA SER A 167 1.12 -7.77 -0.94
C SER A 167 0.44 -7.10 -2.13
N SER A 168 1.08 -7.18 -3.29
CA SER A 168 0.59 -6.68 -4.57
C SER A 168 0.76 -7.76 -5.64
N GLY A 169 -0.32 -8.50 -5.93
CA GLY A 169 -0.25 -9.67 -6.80
C GLY A 169 0.73 -10.71 -6.25
N PRO A 170 1.73 -11.14 -7.06
CA PRO A 170 2.74 -12.11 -6.63
C PRO A 170 3.83 -11.50 -5.73
N ASN A 171 3.81 -10.20 -5.50
CA ASN A 171 4.91 -9.45 -4.88
C ASN A 171 4.63 -9.12 -3.43
N LYS A 172 5.69 -9.11 -2.61
CA LYS A 172 5.65 -8.81 -1.18
C LYS A 172 6.85 -7.93 -0.79
N PRO A 173 6.86 -6.65 -1.22
CA PRO A 173 8.04 -5.79 -1.06
C PRO A 173 8.49 -5.62 0.39
N LEU A 174 7.58 -5.49 1.36
CA LEU A 174 7.97 -5.38 2.76
C LEU A 174 8.49 -6.71 3.32
N LYS A 175 8.04 -7.87 2.79
CA LYS A 175 8.62 -9.16 3.15
C LYS A 175 10.02 -9.34 2.57
N ASP A 176 10.24 -8.87 1.33
CA ASP A 176 11.57 -8.83 0.71
C ASP A 176 12.56 -8.04 1.57
N LEU A 177 12.16 -6.82 1.99
CA LEU A 177 12.94 -5.99 2.89
C LEU A 177 13.18 -6.67 4.23
N ALA A 178 12.13 -7.24 4.84
CA ALA A 178 12.23 -7.88 6.15
C ALA A 178 13.21 -9.06 6.13
N TRP A 179 13.09 -9.94 5.15
CA TRP A 179 13.97 -11.10 5.04
C TRP A 179 15.39 -10.73 4.64
N GLY A 180 15.52 -9.74 3.74
CA GLY A 180 16.82 -9.21 3.35
C GLY A 180 17.57 -8.54 4.49
N LEU A 181 16.91 -7.72 5.29
CA LEU A 181 17.49 -7.04 6.44
C LEU A 181 17.78 -8.01 7.60
N ALA A 182 16.86 -8.96 7.87
CA ALA A 182 17.07 -9.95 8.92
C ALA A 182 18.27 -10.87 8.59
N SER A 183 18.50 -11.20 7.32
CA SER A 183 19.70 -11.90 6.84
C SER A 183 20.99 -11.08 7.05
N ARG A 184 20.87 -9.75 7.26
CA ARG A 184 21.97 -8.79 7.51
C ARG A 184 22.02 -8.27 8.95
N GLN A 185 21.52 -9.08 9.88
CA GLN A 185 21.60 -8.81 11.32
C GLN A 185 20.80 -7.58 11.79
N VAL A 186 19.67 -7.27 11.14
CA VAL A 186 18.70 -6.27 11.58
C VAL A 186 17.41 -6.97 11.97
N ALA A 187 16.91 -6.74 13.17
CA ALA A 187 15.59 -7.20 13.58
C ALA A 187 14.51 -6.38 12.86
N VAL A 188 13.48 -7.04 12.35
CA VAL A 188 12.44 -6.37 11.54
C VAL A 188 11.06 -6.70 12.04
N LEU A 189 10.27 -5.67 12.34
CA LEU A 189 8.87 -5.81 12.71
C LEU A 189 7.98 -5.22 11.60
N ARG A 190 7.06 -6.04 11.07
CA ARG A 190 6.03 -5.63 10.13
C ARG A 190 4.66 -6.08 10.63
N PHE A 191 3.61 -5.33 10.31
CA PHE A 191 2.27 -5.58 10.82
C PHE A 191 1.19 -5.24 9.80
N ASP A 192 0.05 -5.92 9.92
CA ASP A 192 -1.12 -5.68 9.08
C ASP A 192 -1.76 -4.34 9.48
N LYS A 193 -2.17 -3.55 8.50
CA LYS A 193 -2.90 -2.30 8.78
C LYS A 193 -4.27 -2.62 9.38
N ILE A 194 -4.74 -1.75 10.24
CA ILE A 194 -6.09 -1.85 10.82
C ILE A 194 -7.17 -1.79 9.74
N THR A 195 -6.95 -1.01 8.69
CA THR A 195 -7.80 -0.91 7.50
C THR A 195 -7.89 -2.21 6.70
N PHE A 196 -6.86 -3.06 6.78
CA PHE A 196 -6.87 -4.40 6.16
C PHE A 196 -7.58 -5.43 7.04
N THR A 197 -7.34 -5.40 8.35
CA THR A 197 -7.83 -6.45 9.24
C THR A 197 -9.23 -6.21 9.78
N GLN A 198 -9.66 -4.95 9.91
CA GLN A 198 -10.89 -4.57 10.61
C GLN A 198 -11.57 -3.34 9.98
N PRO A 199 -11.77 -3.27 8.66
CA PRO A 199 -12.33 -2.10 7.99
C PRO A 199 -13.73 -1.72 8.54
N ASP A 200 -14.56 -2.71 8.89
CA ASP A 200 -15.93 -2.51 9.38
C ASP A 200 -16.01 -1.92 10.80
N ARG A 201 -14.89 -1.81 11.50
CA ARG A 201 -14.82 -1.30 12.88
C ARG A 201 -14.26 0.11 12.99
N LEU A 202 -13.86 0.68 11.85
CA LEU A 202 -13.29 2.02 11.84
C LEU A 202 -14.41 3.06 11.93
N PRO A 203 -14.24 4.10 12.75
CA PRO A 203 -15.21 5.16 12.85
C PRO A 203 -15.26 5.99 11.54
N SER A 204 -16.35 6.69 11.30
CA SER A 204 -16.53 7.50 10.08
C SER A 204 -15.56 8.69 10.00
N ASP A 205 -15.03 9.13 11.13
CA ASP A 205 -14.04 10.20 11.26
C ASP A 205 -12.58 9.68 11.34
N PHE A 206 -12.35 8.43 10.96
CA PHE A 206 -11.04 7.80 10.92
C PHE A 206 -10.06 8.57 10.03
N THR A 207 -8.85 8.77 10.54
CA THR A 207 -7.81 9.59 9.91
C THR A 207 -6.58 8.78 9.53
N MET A 208 -5.66 9.37 8.75
CA MET A 208 -4.34 8.79 8.50
C MET A 208 -3.54 8.63 9.81
N THR A 209 -3.69 9.55 10.75
CA THR A 209 -3.06 9.46 12.07
C THR A 209 -3.54 8.22 12.81
N ASP A 210 -4.85 7.95 12.81
CA ASP A 210 -5.42 6.77 13.47
C ASP A 210 -5.00 5.46 12.80
N GLU A 211 -4.79 5.49 11.48
CA GLU A 211 -4.37 4.32 10.72
C GLU A 211 -2.96 3.85 11.07
N TYR A 212 -2.02 4.76 11.28
CA TYR A 212 -0.61 4.42 11.45
C TYR A 212 -0.08 4.56 12.86
N LEU A 213 -0.35 5.69 13.52
CA LEU A 213 0.37 6.12 14.73
C LEU A 213 0.22 5.14 15.89
N PRO A 214 -0.99 4.65 16.25
CA PRO A 214 -1.17 3.77 17.41
C PRO A 214 -0.36 2.46 17.28
N HIS A 215 -0.39 1.83 16.09
CA HIS A 215 0.27 0.55 15.85
C HIS A 215 1.77 0.71 15.65
N ALA A 216 2.24 1.79 14.99
CA ALA A 216 3.65 2.09 14.86
C ALA A 216 4.31 2.30 16.23
N LEU A 217 3.70 3.10 17.12
CA LEU A 217 4.18 3.29 18.48
C LEU A 217 4.10 2.00 19.32
N ALA A 218 3.08 1.17 19.11
CA ALA A 218 2.99 -0.14 19.77
C ALA A 218 4.12 -1.07 19.30
N ALA A 219 4.48 -1.04 18.01
CA ALA A 219 5.59 -1.80 17.44
C ALA A 219 6.93 -1.39 18.05
N VAL A 220 7.20 -0.09 18.15
CA VAL A 220 8.42 0.43 18.80
C VAL A 220 8.49 -0.01 20.26
N ARG A 221 7.38 0.12 21.01
CA ARG A 221 7.33 -0.35 22.41
C ARG A 221 7.57 -1.86 22.54
N LEU A 222 7.02 -2.67 21.61
CA LEU A 222 7.23 -4.11 21.61
C LEU A 222 8.68 -4.45 21.35
N LEU A 223 9.32 -3.81 20.39
CA LEU A 223 10.75 -4.02 20.09
C LEU A 223 11.65 -3.70 21.29
N ARG A 224 11.38 -2.62 22.03
CA ARG A 224 12.13 -2.26 23.25
C ARG A 224 12.06 -3.31 24.35
N GLN A 225 11.05 -4.16 24.34
CA GLN A 225 10.87 -5.22 25.33
C GLN A 225 11.57 -6.53 24.94
N GLN A 226 12.12 -6.62 23.72
CA GLN A 226 12.85 -7.81 23.27
C GLN A 226 14.30 -7.74 23.73
N SER A 227 14.77 -8.76 24.42
CA SER A 227 16.18 -8.86 24.88
C SER A 227 17.17 -8.98 23.71
N GLU A 228 16.71 -9.44 22.56
CA GLU A 228 17.50 -9.59 21.33
C GLU A 228 17.65 -8.29 20.53
N VAL A 229 16.94 -7.21 20.93
CA VAL A 229 16.91 -5.92 20.25
C VAL A 229 17.67 -4.87 21.05
N ASP A 230 18.48 -4.08 20.38
CA ASP A 230 19.10 -2.87 20.95
C ASP A 230 18.03 -1.77 21.04
N ALA A 231 17.62 -1.46 22.26
CA ALA A 231 16.54 -0.50 22.55
C ALA A 231 16.85 0.94 22.10
N ASP A 232 18.12 1.29 21.99
CA ASP A 232 18.59 2.62 21.55
C ASP A 232 18.77 2.71 20.02
N ARG A 233 18.62 1.58 19.30
CA ARG A 233 18.80 1.48 17.85
C ARG A 233 17.55 0.98 17.13
N ILE A 234 16.41 1.51 17.52
CA ILE A 234 15.12 1.22 16.86
C ILE A 234 14.78 2.32 15.88
N HIS A 235 14.62 1.94 14.61
CA HIS A 235 14.37 2.83 13.48
C HIS A 235 12.97 2.61 12.90
N LEU A 236 12.50 3.56 12.10
CA LEU A 236 11.32 3.36 11.25
C LEU A 236 11.77 3.31 9.79
N LEU A 237 11.16 2.43 9.02
CA LEU A 237 11.23 2.42 7.57
C LEU A 237 9.82 2.53 7.02
N GLY A 238 9.53 3.61 6.30
CA GLY A 238 8.25 3.81 5.69
C GLY A 238 8.35 3.79 4.16
N HIS A 239 7.44 3.05 3.51
CA HIS A 239 7.30 3.05 2.07
C HIS A 239 6.10 3.93 1.65
N SER A 240 6.28 4.78 0.64
CA SER A 240 5.20 5.60 0.08
C SER A 240 4.51 6.44 1.18
N MET A 241 3.19 6.27 1.40
CA MET A 241 2.47 6.92 2.51
C MET A 241 3.04 6.55 3.89
N GLY A 242 3.56 5.34 4.10
CA GLY A 242 4.29 4.97 5.31
C GLY A 242 5.52 5.85 5.52
N GLY A 243 6.21 6.21 4.43
CA GLY A 243 7.32 7.18 4.43
C GLY A 243 6.86 8.61 4.73
N LYS A 244 5.69 9.04 4.23
CA LYS A 244 5.06 10.31 4.60
C LYS A 244 4.77 10.37 6.11
N VAL A 245 4.29 9.27 6.71
CA VAL A 245 3.86 9.23 8.11
C VAL A 245 5.03 9.03 9.08
N ALA A 246 6.12 8.39 8.66
CA ALA A 246 7.25 8.08 9.55
C ALA A 246 7.77 9.29 10.35
N PRO A 247 7.90 10.52 9.78
CA PRO A 247 8.28 11.69 10.57
C PRO A 247 7.26 12.06 11.67
N ARG A 248 5.94 11.88 11.43
CA ARG A 248 4.90 12.11 12.45
C ARG A 248 5.03 11.11 13.61
N VAL A 249 5.35 9.85 13.32
CA VAL A 249 5.58 8.84 14.35
C VAL A 249 6.83 9.16 15.16
N ALA A 250 7.93 9.58 14.50
CA ALA A 250 9.16 9.97 15.19
C ALA A 250 8.99 11.25 16.03
N ALA A 251 8.15 12.20 15.58
CA ALA A 251 7.80 13.38 16.37
C ALA A 251 7.01 13.01 17.64
N ALA A 252 6.21 11.94 17.59
CA ALA A 252 5.46 11.45 18.75
C ALA A 252 6.30 10.58 19.72
N ASP A 253 7.40 9.99 19.25
CA ASP A 253 8.36 9.24 20.08
C ASP A 253 9.81 9.63 19.72
N PRO A 254 10.38 10.65 20.38
CA PRO A 254 11.74 11.13 20.11
C PRO A 254 12.87 10.13 20.39
N SER A 255 12.55 8.96 20.95
CA SER A 255 13.52 7.88 21.16
C SER A 255 13.71 6.96 19.95
N ILE A 256 13.03 7.25 18.82
CA ILE A 256 13.27 6.59 17.54
C ILE A 256 14.63 7.07 17.02
N ALA A 257 15.54 6.09 16.78
CA ALA A 257 16.92 6.34 16.46
C ALA A 257 17.15 6.96 15.07
N GLY A 258 16.25 6.71 14.11
CA GLY A 258 16.37 7.28 12.76
C GLY A 258 15.26 6.81 11.82
N LEU A 259 15.23 7.41 10.63
CA LEU A 259 14.21 7.16 9.62
C LEU A 259 14.81 6.68 8.31
N VAL A 260 14.19 5.67 7.69
CA VAL A 260 14.42 5.29 6.29
C VAL A 260 13.13 5.57 5.52
N LEU A 261 13.20 6.48 4.56
CA LEU A 261 12.06 6.93 3.76
C LEU A 261 12.21 6.38 2.34
N LEU A 262 11.38 5.39 1.99
CA LEU A 262 11.39 4.75 0.67
C LEU A 262 10.25 5.29 -0.19
N ALA A 263 10.58 5.95 -1.31
CA ALA A 263 9.57 6.54 -2.20
C ALA A 263 8.51 7.32 -1.41
N ALA A 264 8.96 8.10 -0.42
CA ALA A 264 8.08 8.83 0.49
C ALA A 264 7.47 10.04 -0.22
N ASP A 265 6.15 10.07 -0.32
CA ASP A 265 5.45 11.16 -0.98
C ASP A 265 5.56 12.47 -0.19
N ALA A 266 5.92 13.54 -0.89
CA ALA A 266 6.06 14.90 -0.37
C ALA A 266 5.05 15.87 -0.99
N GLN A 267 4.54 15.55 -2.17
CA GLN A 267 3.47 16.31 -2.81
C GLN A 267 2.15 16.15 -2.04
N PRO A 268 1.26 17.17 -1.99
CA PRO A 268 -0.10 16.97 -1.49
C PRO A 268 -0.81 15.82 -2.23
N MET A 269 -1.37 14.87 -1.49
CA MET A 269 -1.89 13.63 -2.06
C MET A 269 -2.97 13.84 -3.13
N HIS A 270 -3.83 14.86 -2.98
CA HIS A 270 -4.86 15.18 -3.99
C HIS A 270 -4.28 15.66 -5.32
N GLU A 271 -3.13 16.37 -5.30
CA GLU A 271 -2.39 16.77 -6.50
C GLU A 271 -1.68 15.56 -7.13
N ALA A 272 -1.01 14.73 -6.30
CA ALA A 272 -0.35 13.52 -6.74
C ALA A 272 -1.34 12.55 -7.41
N ALA A 273 -2.54 12.39 -6.85
CA ALA A 273 -3.59 11.56 -7.43
C ALA A 273 -3.96 11.99 -8.86
N VAL A 274 -4.13 13.30 -9.09
CA VAL A 274 -4.40 13.85 -10.43
C VAL A 274 -3.24 13.63 -11.38
N ARG A 275 -2.01 13.83 -10.91
CA ARG A 275 -0.78 13.60 -11.71
C ARG A 275 -0.67 12.13 -12.15
N VAL A 276 -0.84 11.21 -11.21
CA VAL A 276 -0.80 9.77 -11.48
C VAL A 276 -1.91 9.36 -12.44
N ALA A 277 -3.15 9.83 -12.23
CA ALA A 277 -4.26 9.53 -13.13
C ALA A 277 -3.98 10.01 -14.57
N ARG A 278 -3.45 11.22 -14.75
CA ARG A 278 -3.04 11.73 -16.07
C ARG A 278 -1.93 10.91 -16.70
N TYR A 279 -0.96 10.45 -15.89
CA TYR A 279 0.10 9.56 -16.36
C TYR A 279 -0.47 8.24 -16.90
N LEU A 280 -1.36 7.62 -16.14
CA LEU A 280 -2.00 6.35 -16.51
C LEU A 280 -2.88 6.50 -17.75
N THR A 281 -3.67 7.57 -17.85
CA THR A 281 -4.47 7.87 -19.05
C THR A 281 -3.58 8.06 -20.30
N ALA A 282 -2.42 8.70 -20.15
CA ALA A 282 -1.48 8.86 -21.24
C ALA A 282 -0.79 7.56 -21.67
N LEU A 283 -0.80 6.51 -20.83
CA LEU A 283 -0.35 5.16 -21.22
C LEU A 283 -1.40 4.43 -22.06
N ALA A 284 -2.68 4.59 -21.74
CA ALA A 284 -3.81 3.93 -22.39
C ALA A 284 -4.96 4.94 -22.58
N PRO A 285 -4.89 5.79 -23.61
CA PRO A 285 -5.93 6.79 -23.85
C PRO A 285 -7.30 6.15 -24.13
N HIS A 286 -8.30 6.59 -23.36
CA HIS A 286 -9.69 6.17 -23.54
C HIS A 286 -10.63 7.29 -23.09
N PRO A 287 -11.75 7.55 -23.78
CA PRO A 287 -12.67 8.64 -23.44
C PRO A 287 -13.15 8.61 -21.98
N SER A 288 -13.47 7.43 -21.45
CA SER A 288 -13.90 7.28 -20.05
C SER A 288 -12.79 7.56 -19.03
N ALA A 289 -11.52 7.39 -19.40
CA ALA A 289 -10.40 7.76 -18.54
C ALA A 289 -10.23 9.28 -18.43
N ASP A 290 -10.50 10.02 -19.52
CA ASP A 290 -10.49 11.48 -19.52
C ASP A 290 -11.63 12.05 -18.64
N GLU A 291 -12.81 11.42 -18.66
CA GLU A 291 -13.92 11.78 -17.77
C GLU A 291 -13.56 11.54 -16.29
N ALA A 292 -12.96 10.40 -15.99
CA ALA A 292 -12.52 10.07 -14.63
C ALA A 292 -11.43 11.04 -14.12
N VAL A 293 -10.46 11.41 -14.97
CA VAL A 293 -9.47 12.44 -14.63
C VAL A 293 -10.15 13.78 -14.38
N THR A 294 -11.16 14.16 -15.19
CA THR A 294 -11.90 15.41 -15.01
C THR A 294 -12.67 15.40 -13.67
N ALA A 295 -13.28 14.29 -13.29
CA ALA A 295 -13.94 14.13 -11.99
C ALA A 295 -12.92 14.25 -10.84
N LEU A 296 -11.78 13.57 -10.96
CA LEU A 296 -10.72 13.61 -9.95
C LEU A 296 -10.14 15.03 -9.77
N VAL A 297 -10.00 15.81 -10.85
CA VAL A 297 -9.57 17.21 -10.78
C VAL A 297 -10.55 18.05 -9.96
N ARG A 298 -11.87 17.87 -10.16
CA ARG A 298 -12.90 18.55 -9.35
C ARG A 298 -12.83 18.16 -7.88
N GLN A 299 -12.70 16.86 -7.60
CA GLN A 299 -12.55 16.35 -6.24
C GLN A 299 -11.28 16.89 -5.56
N ALA A 300 -10.16 16.91 -6.28
CA ALA A 300 -8.90 17.46 -5.78
C ALA A 300 -9.00 18.98 -5.48
N ALA A 301 -9.70 19.73 -6.31
CA ALA A 301 -9.97 21.15 -6.07
C ALA A 301 -10.82 21.37 -4.81
N LEU A 302 -11.80 20.51 -4.55
CA LEU A 302 -12.58 20.53 -3.30
C LEU A 302 -11.69 20.28 -2.07
N VAL A 303 -10.78 19.30 -2.14
CA VAL A 303 -9.81 19.05 -1.06
C VAL A 303 -8.89 20.23 -0.81
N ALA A 304 -8.43 20.90 -1.86
CA ALA A 304 -7.56 22.08 -1.74
C ALA A 304 -8.30 23.33 -1.22
N GLY A 305 -9.61 23.41 -1.48
CA GLY A 305 -10.43 24.59 -1.20
C GLY A 305 -10.91 24.71 0.25
N PRO A 306 -11.48 25.84 0.60
CA PRO A 306 -12.07 26.08 1.93
C PRO A 306 -13.41 25.35 2.12
N GLU A 307 -14.01 24.82 1.07
CA GLU A 307 -15.30 24.14 1.09
C GLU A 307 -15.22 22.73 1.69
N LEU A 308 -14.04 22.14 1.82
CA LEU A 308 -13.86 20.87 2.52
C LEU A 308 -14.16 21.03 4.01
N THR A 309 -15.23 20.39 4.46
CA THR A 309 -15.67 20.35 5.86
C THR A 309 -15.76 18.90 6.36
N PRO A 310 -15.83 18.64 7.67
CA PRO A 310 -16.01 17.29 8.21
C PRO A 310 -17.25 16.56 7.68
N ASP A 311 -18.29 17.32 7.27
CA ASP A 311 -19.56 16.77 6.76
C ASP A 311 -19.57 16.55 5.25
N THR A 312 -18.45 16.81 4.55
CA THR A 312 -18.34 16.61 3.10
C THR A 312 -18.44 15.11 2.77
N PRO A 313 -19.40 14.70 1.92
CA PRO A 313 -19.58 13.30 1.55
C PRO A 313 -18.35 12.71 0.85
N SER A 314 -17.97 11.48 1.20
CA SER A 314 -16.80 10.79 0.63
C SER A 314 -16.88 10.58 -0.89
N GLU A 315 -18.09 10.49 -1.44
CA GLU A 315 -18.34 10.36 -2.89
C GLU A 315 -17.90 11.60 -3.68
N LEU A 316 -17.81 12.75 -3.02
CA LEU A 316 -17.32 14.01 -3.60
C LEU A 316 -15.79 14.17 -3.46
N LEU A 317 -15.13 13.23 -2.80
CA LEU A 317 -13.71 13.30 -2.45
C LEU A 317 -12.89 12.28 -3.24
N PRO A 318 -11.59 12.55 -3.49
CA PRO A 318 -10.76 11.61 -4.22
C PRO A 318 -10.64 10.26 -3.49
N LEU A 319 -10.53 9.17 -4.24
CA LEU A 319 -10.24 7.82 -3.75
C LEU A 319 -11.28 7.26 -2.76
N GLY A 320 -12.43 7.91 -2.58
CA GLY A 320 -13.46 7.49 -1.63
C GLY A 320 -13.07 7.63 -0.14
N LEU A 321 -12.00 8.34 0.15
CA LEU A 321 -11.58 8.62 1.52
C LEU A 321 -12.50 9.64 2.20
N SER A 322 -12.69 9.51 3.51
CA SER A 322 -13.54 10.40 4.30
C SER A 322 -13.01 11.84 4.34
N ALA A 323 -13.88 12.79 4.63
CA ALA A 323 -13.49 14.17 4.85
C ALA A 323 -12.48 14.33 5.99
N ALA A 324 -12.64 13.57 7.08
CA ALA A 324 -11.70 13.57 8.21
C ALA A 324 -10.30 13.13 7.78
N TYR A 325 -10.21 12.10 6.94
CA TYR A 325 -8.93 11.63 6.40
C TYR A 325 -8.23 12.69 5.54
N TRP A 326 -8.98 13.37 4.65
CA TRP A 326 -8.45 14.45 3.82
C TRP A 326 -8.09 15.70 4.63
N LEU A 327 -8.83 16.03 5.67
CA LEU A 327 -8.50 17.14 6.57
C LEU A 327 -7.21 16.89 7.33
N ASP A 328 -7.00 15.66 7.84
CA ASP A 328 -5.73 15.27 8.48
C ASP A 328 -4.56 15.32 7.50
N LEU A 329 -4.71 14.76 6.29
CA LEU A 329 -3.70 14.84 5.23
C LEU A 329 -3.34 16.29 4.88
N ARG A 330 -4.34 17.17 4.74
CA ARG A 330 -4.15 18.58 4.39
C ARG A 330 -3.46 19.38 5.50
N ALA A 331 -3.72 19.03 6.75
CA ALA A 331 -3.13 19.69 7.91
C ALA A 331 -1.69 19.26 8.21
N TYR A 332 -1.22 18.20 7.57
CA TYR A 332 0.09 17.62 7.86
C TYR A 332 1.13 17.97 6.81
N ASP A 333 2.19 18.64 7.24
CA ASP A 333 3.40 18.87 6.45
C ASP A 333 4.51 17.90 6.91
N GLN A 334 4.68 16.81 6.16
CA GLN A 334 5.66 15.77 6.45
C GLN A 334 7.10 16.27 6.27
N VAL A 335 7.33 17.17 5.32
CA VAL A 335 8.67 17.70 5.04
C VAL A 335 9.10 18.65 6.15
N ALA A 336 8.21 19.58 6.56
CA ALA A 336 8.49 20.48 7.69
C ALA A 336 8.64 19.70 9.00
N THR A 337 7.82 18.66 9.20
CA THR A 337 7.95 17.79 10.38
C THR A 337 9.31 17.10 10.41
N ALA A 338 9.75 16.49 9.29
CA ALA A 338 11.06 15.85 9.20
C ALA A 338 12.22 16.83 9.41
N ALA A 339 12.11 18.05 8.88
CA ALA A 339 13.11 19.08 9.06
C ALA A 339 13.30 19.48 10.54
N GLY A 340 12.23 19.37 11.35
CA GLY A 340 12.25 19.64 12.79
C GLY A 340 12.79 18.49 13.64
N LEU A 341 13.01 17.29 13.08
CA LEU A 341 13.53 16.15 13.84
C LEU A 341 15.05 16.18 13.93
N ALA A 342 15.60 15.74 15.07
CA ALA A 342 17.03 15.64 15.30
C ALA A 342 17.64 14.30 14.86
N CYS A 343 16.84 13.29 14.55
CA CYS A 343 17.33 11.97 14.19
C CYS A 343 17.86 11.92 12.75
N PRO A 344 18.86 11.07 12.45
CA PRO A 344 19.38 10.85 11.10
C PRO A 344 18.35 10.24 10.15
N MET A 345 18.51 10.49 8.85
CA MET A 345 17.57 10.00 7.84
C MET A 345 18.27 9.46 6.60
N LEU A 346 17.73 8.37 6.06
CA LEU A 346 18.07 7.85 4.74
C LEU A 346 16.83 7.96 3.84
N ILE A 347 16.92 8.72 2.76
CA ILE A 347 15.83 8.91 1.80
C ILE A 347 16.23 8.25 0.48
N LEU A 348 15.47 7.23 0.08
CA LEU A 348 15.70 6.48 -1.16
C LEU A 348 14.53 6.68 -2.12
N GLN A 349 14.85 6.93 -3.40
CA GLN A 349 13.86 7.20 -4.44
C GLN A 349 14.14 6.35 -5.68
N GLY A 350 13.09 5.72 -6.23
CA GLY A 350 13.15 5.07 -7.51
C GLY A 350 13.18 6.11 -8.65
N GLY A 351 14.16 6.01 -9.56
CA GLY A 351 14.26 6.92 -10.72
C GLY A 351 13.17 6.71 -11.76
N ARG A 352 12.54 5.52 -11.77
CA ARG A 352 11.43 5.16 -12.66
C ARG A 352 10.07 5.17 -11.95
N ASP A 353 9.99 5.76 -10.76
CA ASP A 353 8.75 5.86 -10.03
C ASP A 353 7.83 6.92 -10.66
N TYR A 354 6.63 6.50 -11.09
CA TYR A 354 5.62 7.41 -11.62
C TYR A 354 4.59 7.84 -10.57
N GLN A 355 4.56 7.16 -9.43
CA GLN A 355 3.63 7.46 -8.34
C GLN A 355 4.19 8.53 -7.40
N VAL A 356 5.44 8.35 -6.98
CA VAL A 356 6.21 9.34 -6.21
C VAL A 356 7.44 9.68 -7.03
N THR A 357 7.55 10.93 -7.47
CA THR A 357 8.55 11.26 -8.50
C THR A 357 9.77 11.99 -7.93
N VAL A 358 10.86 11.88 -8.65
CA VAL A 358 12.05 12.69 -8.34
C VAL A 358 11.73 14.19 -8.47
N ALA A 359 10.92 14.56 -9.47
CA ALA A 359 10.62 15.96 -9.79
C ALA A 359 9.65 16.61 -8.78
N ASP A 360 8.59 15.90 -8.40
CA ASP A 360 7.52 16.50 -7.60
C ASP A 360 7.69 16.23 -6.09
N ASP A 361 8.29 15.09 -5.73
CA ASP A 361 8.40 14.65 -4.34
C ASP A 361 9.83 14.76 -3.80
N LEU A 362 10.83 14.11 -4.43
CA LEU A 362 12.21 14.11 -3.93
C LEU A 362 12.81 15.52 -3.89
N THR A 363 12.42 16.39 -4.83
CA THR A 363 12.88 17.79 -4.85
C THR A 363 12.44 18.54 -3.59
N ARG A 364 11.25 18.24 -3.04
CA ARG A 364 10.75 18.84 -1.79
C ARG A 364 11.56 18.34 -0.59
N TRP A 365 11.86 17.04 -0.53
CA TRP A 365 12.74 16.47 0.50
C TRP A 365 14.14 17.08 0.45
N ARG A 366 14.72 17.20 -0.76
CA ARG A 366 16.03 17.83 -0.95
C ARG A 366 16.04 19.28 -0.48
N GLY A 367 15.08 20.08 -0.92
CA GLY A 367 15.03 21.50 -0.57
C GLY A 367 14.97 21.78 0.93
N ALA A 368 14.51 20.80 1.74
CA ALA A 368 14.42 20.95 3.20
C ALA A 368 15.57 20.28 3.97
N LEU A 369 16.19 19.23 3.39
CA LEU A 369 17.03 18.32 4.16
C LEU A 369 18.44 18.08 3.60
N GLU A 370 18.74 18.47 2.34
CA GLU A 370 20.01 18.12 1.70
C GLU A 370 21.25 18.73 2.38
N ASP A 371 21.08 19.86 3.07
CA ASP A 371 22.16 20.52 3.81
C ASP A 371 22.43 19.91 5.20
N ARG A 372 21.59 18.96 5.64
CA ARG A 372 21.78 18.28 6.92
C ARG A 372 22.85 17.18 6.79
N PRO A 373 23.92 17.19 7.61
CA PRO A 373 25.01 16.22 7.51
C PRO A 373 24.61 14.80 7.91
N ASP A 374 23.52 14.65 8.66
CA ASP A 374 22.93 13.38 9.14
C ASP A 374 21.83 12.86 8.22
N VAL A 375 21.60 13.50 7.06
CA VAL A 375 20.62 13.07 6.06
C VAL A 375 21.34 12.61 4.79
N ALA A 376 21.03 11.40 4.36
CA ALA A 376 21.50 10.85 3.08
C ALA A 376 20.33 10.71 2.10
N ILE A 377 20.45 11.27 0.91
CA ILE A 377 19.44 11.17 -0.16
C ILE A 377 20.06 10.46 -1.35
N ARG A 378 19.41 9.40 -1.85
CA ARG A 378 19.89 8.58 -2.95
C ARG A 378 18.77 8.28 -3.95
N ILE A 379 19.15 8.14 -5.23
CA ILE A 379 18.28 7.71 -6.31
C ILE A 379 18.78 6.37 -6.82
N HIS A 380 17.89 5.40 -6.92
CA HIS A 380 18.09 4.14 -7.63
C HIS A 380 17.49 4.30 -9.04
N PRO A 381 18.30 4.61 -10.07
CA PRO A 381 17.80 5.13 -11.35
C PRO A 381 16.92 4.15 -12.11
N ASP A 382 17.17 2.86 -11.96
CA ASP A 382 16.44 1.80 -12.65
C ASP A 382 15.25 1.24 -11.84
N ALA A 383 15.06 1.70 -10.59
CA ALA A 383 14.01 1.21 -9.70
C ALA A 383 12.67 1.94 -9.93
N ASN A 384 11.57 1.18 -9.87
CA ASN A 384 10.20 1.69 -9.84
C ASN A 384 9.73 2.00 -8.40
N HIS A 385 8.42 2.24 -8.20
CA HIS A 385 7.84 2.57 -6.90
C HIS A 385 8.08 1.50 -5.81
N LEU A 386 8.08 0.22 -6.17
CA LEU A 386 8.38 -0.90 -5.25
C LEU A 386 9.88 -1.22 -5.18
N PHE A 387 10.72 -0.39 -5.74
CA PHE A 387 12.16 -0.61 -5.87
C PHE A 387 12.53 -1.89 -6.66
N PHE A 388 11.67 -2.29 -7.58
CA PHE A 388 11.99 -3.34 -8.55
C PHE A 388 12.73 -2.73 -9.73
N THR A 389 13.82 -3.37 -10.12
CA THR A 389 14.63 -2.92 -11.26
C THR A 389 13.90 -3.14 -12.57
N GLY A 390 13.91 -2.16 -13.45
CA GLY A 390 13.26 -2.23 -14.75
C GLY A 390 13.92 -1.31 -15.78
N ARG A 391 13.32 -1.28 -16.98
CA ARG A 391 13.79 -0.45 -18.09
C ARG A 391 12.63 0.23 -18.81
N GLY A 392 12.90 1.38 -19.41
CA GLY A 392 11.93 2.13 -20.18
C GLY A 392 10.89 2.85 -19.31
N ARG A 393 9.75 3.18 -19.90
CA ARG A 393 8.67 3.88 -19.22
C ARG A 393 7.96 2.95 -18.22
N PRO A 394 7.87 3.29 -16.94
CA PRO A 394 7.23 2.43 -15.95
C PRO A 394 5.71 2.33 -16.18
N THR A 395 5.16 1.16 -15.90
CA THR A 395 3.72 0.88 -16.07
C THR A 395 3.19 0.06 -14.90
N PRO A 396 1.87 0.06 -14.63
CA PRO A 396 1.25 -0.80 -13.62
C PRO A 396 1.51 -2.29 -13.85
N ALA A 397 1.71 -2.73 -15.10
CA ALA A 397 2.01 -4.12 -15.44
C ALA A 397 3.33 -4.64 -14.83
N GLU A 398 4.24 -3.76 -14.43
CA GLU A 398 5.45 -4.16 -13.71
C GLU A 398 5.13 -4.78 -12.34
N TYR A 399 4.08 -4.31 -11.68
CA TYR A 399 3.67 -4.80 -10.34
C TYR A 399 2.90 -6.12 -10.39
N THR A 400 2.45 -6.54 -11.55
CA THR A 400 1.71 -7.80 -11.73
C THR A 400 2.61 -8.98 -12.08
N ARG A 401 3.88 -8.73 -12.36
CA ARG A 401 4.90 -9.76 -12.62
C ARG A 401 5.67 -10.05 -11.34
N PRO A 402 6.12 -11.31 -11.12
CA PRO A 402 7.01 -11.61 -10.03
C PRO A 402 8.27 -10.74 -10.07
N GLY A 403 8.56 -10.08 -8.97
CA GLY A 403 9.73 -9.22 -8.80
C GLY A 403 10.11 -9.11 -7.33
N HIS A 404 11.27 -8.53 -7.07
CA HIS A 404 11.79 -8.31 -5.73
C HIS A 404 12.39 -6.91 -5.62
N VAL A 405 12.41 -6.39 -4.40
CA VAL A 405 13.20 -5.21 -4.08
C VAL A 405 14.65 -5.46 -4.46
N ASP A 406 15.28 -4.49 -5.12
CA ASP A 406 16.67 -4.60 -5.54
C ASP A 406 17.59 -4.84 -4.33
N SER A 407 18.50 -5.81 -4.46
CA SER A 407 19.48 -6.12 -3.41
C SER A 407 20.32 -4.91 -3.01
N ALA A 408 20.65 -4.01 -3.95
CA ALA A 408 21.41 -2.80 -3.68
C ALA A 408 20.67 -1.86 -2.71
N VAL A 409 19.33 -1.79 -2.78
CA VAL A 409 18.49 -1.04 -1.84
C VAL A 409 18.57 -1.66 -0.44
N VAL A 410 18.45 -2.98 -0.36
CA VAL A 410 18.53 -3.72 0.92
C VAL A 410 19.91 -3.56 1.55
N ASP A 411 20.99 -3.66 0.74
CA ASP A 411 22.37 -3.50 1.19
C ASP A 411 22.64 -2.08 1.69
N GLU A 412 22.12 -1.07 1.00
CA GLU A 412 22.27 0.33 1.42
C GLU A 412 21.56 0.61 2.74
N ILE A 413 20.33 0.13 2.91
CA ILE A 413 19.57 0.27 4.16
C ILE A 413 20.30 -0.44 5.31
N ALA A 414 20.71 -1.70 5.12
CA ALA A 414 21.42 -2.46 6.16
C ALA A 414 22.74 -1.78 6.56
N THR A 415 23.48 -1.29 5.57
CA THR A 415 24.74 -0.57 5.80
C THR A 415 24.52 0.73 6.56
N TRP A 416 23.45 1.46 6.25
CA TRP A 416 23.11 2.69 6.95
C TRP A 416 22.69 2.39 8.40
N LEU A 417 21.79 1.44 8.62
CA LEU A 417 21.34 1.03 9.97
C LEU A 417 22.50 0.52 10.85
N ALA A 418 23.51 -0.12 10.26
CA ALA A 418 24.66 -0.60 11.00
C ALA A 418 25.57 0.53 11.53
N ARG A 419 25.49 1.73 10.97
CA ARG A 419 26.31 2.89 11.33
C ARG A 419 25.64 3.82 12.35
N GLN A 420 24.34 3.70 12.50
CA GLN A 420 23.56 4.42 13.51
C GLN A 420 23.56 3.64 14.82
#